data_07ef4bdba2eef56fc80ebffdb257465d
#
_entry.id   07ef4bdba2eef56fc80ebffdb257465d
#
_cell.length_a   1.000
_cell.length_b   1.000
_cell.length_c   1.000
_cell.angle_alpha   90.00
_cell.angle_beta   90.00
_cell.angle_gamma   90.00
#
_symmetry.space_group_name_H-M   'P 1'
#
loop_
_entity.id
_entity.type
_entity.pdbx_description
1 polymer ?
#
loop_
_entity_poly.entity_id
_entity_poly.type
_entity_poly.pdbx_seq_one_letter_code
_entity_poly.pdbx_strand_id
1 'polypeptide(L)'
;MTPESHRPPLADAAGLTPLLAPDRANSSVLRVALTYLVVGLGSFLLMGLLGLLMRLDQGGILVIPPVWFYRVMTLHGAGMVASILLAVTGGLAGAVSATTRLSARVLWIALVMYIVGTSFVILATVVGGFGGGWTVLYPLPTHGLVWTLDAALAMYAGYLFIALSLLLYSVHMLHALASAHGGFVRLFALRFLFSLGRDTRDPLPRPPELIAGVISIDGIAAATAGALYLVPIFLHAAGVMSVDALYAKNTVLLFGHTMANLSIYVGAGLVYAALPAFTGRPWRTTWAVVCAWDLIIILMLTNYSHHLYADFAQPVGLQLLAEIASYAVALPSFVVTIIGALTLIYRSGIRWTAAPMLLALGIWGWVFGGLGAVLDATIPANQVLHNTMWVPAHFHTYYLLGAVAFAWGYLFYMVHELSDRRAARATSIAVWLYGIGGAGFILMFFVSGANSVPRRYAVHLAQWQIYARIAIPFVVVLALGLAWISWDLATRFMAAWRGTEGPALQS
;
A
#
# COMPACT_ATOMS: atom_id res chain seq x y z
N MET A 1 39.91 -7.98 24.95
CA MET A 1 39.42 -8.49 23.69
C MET A 1 38.74 -9.81 23.92
N THR A 2 37.43 -9.81 24.18
CA THR A 2 36.62 -11.02 24.29
C THR A 2 36.16 -11.39 22.89
N PRO A 3 36.24 -12.66 22.44
CA PRO A 3 35.80 -13.06 21.11
C PRO A 3 34.29 -12.82 20.98
N GLU A 4 33.90 -12.04 19.94
CA GLU A 4 32.51 -11.97 19.50
C GLU A 4 32.07 -13.38 19.13
N SER A 5 31.22 -13.97 19.97
CA SER A 5 30.59 -15.24 19.70
C SER A 5 29.80 -15.13 18.40
N HIS A 6 30.19 -15.86 17.36
CA HIS A 6 29.34 -16.14 16.20
C HIS A 6 28.01 -16.69 16.73
N ARG A 7 27.02 -15.82 16.83
CA ARG A 7 25.64 -16.28 17.01
C ARG A 7 25.15 -16.72 15.63
N PRO A 8 24.52 -17.89 15.52
CA PRO A 8 23.88 -18.32 14.26
C PRO A 8 22.88 -17.26 13.80
N PRO A 9 22.62 -17.14 12.49
CA PRO A 9 21.58 -16.26 11.97
C PRO A 9 20.27 -16.48 12.73
N LEU A 10 19.52 -15.42 12.99
CA LEU A 10 18.31 -15.41 13.84
C LEU A 10 17.33 -16.55 13.51
N ALA A 11 17.37 -17.08 12.30
CA ALA A 11 16.54 -18.16 11.79
C ALA A 11 16.87 -19.54 12.36
N ASP A 12 18.15 -19.87 12.62
CA ASP A 12 18.56 -21.21 13.04
C ASP A 12 18.19 -21.52 14.50
N ALA A 13 18.10 -20.51 15.36
CA ALA A 13 17.79 -20.69 16.77
C ALA A 13 16.31 -21.08 17.06
N ALA A 14 15.42 -20.90 16.07
CA ALA A 14 13.97 -21.10 16.23
C ALA A 14 13.37 -22.14 15.26
N GLY A 15 14.19 -22.84 14.46
CA GLY A 15 13.70 -23.72 13.38
C GLY A 15 12.97 -22.94 12.27
N LEU A 16 13.20 -21.63 12.20
CA LEU A 16 12.69 -20.75 11.16
C LEU A 16 13.61 -20.93 9.95
N THR A 17 13.11 -21.48 8.86
CA THR A 17 13.85 -21.48 7.58
C THR A 17 14.21 -20.03 7.26
N PRO A 18 15.48 -19.70 6.93
CA PRO A 18 15.84 -18.36 6.53
C PRO A 18 14.91 -17.93 5.40
N LEU A 19 14.08 -16.91 5.63
CA LEU A 19 13.09 -16.46 4.65
C LEU A 19 13.74 -15.99 3.33
N LEU A 20 15.05 -15.77 3.34
CA LEU A 20 15.82 -15.24 2.22
C LEU A 20 17.10 -16.06 1.91
N ALA A 21 17.14 -17.37 2.25
CA ALA A 21 18.29 -18.20 1.88
C ALA A 21 18.44 -18.23 0.34
N PRO A 22 19.50 -17.65 -0.22
CA PRO A 22 19.62 -17.48 -1.66
C PRO A 22 20.11 -18.78 -2.32
N ASP A 23 19.19 -19.53 -2.92
CA ASP A 23 19.56 -20.33 -4.06
C ASP A 23 19.60 -19.47 -5.34
N ARG A 24 20.19 -19.94 -6.43
CA ARG A 24 20.35 -19.12 -7.67
C ARG A 24 19.02 -18.69 -8.30
N ALA A 25 17.96 -19.45 -8.12
CA ALA A 25 16.64 -19.13 -8.67
C ALA A 25 15.97 -18.00 -7.85
N ASN A 26 16.26 -17.95 -6.56
CA ASN A 26 15.69 -16.98 -5.64
C ASN A 26 16.43 -15.63 -5.70
N SER A 27 17.74 -15.61 -5.96
CA SER A 27 18.52 -14.36 -5.99
C SER A 27 18.06 -13.38 -7.06
N SER A 28 17.61 -13.85 -8.23
CA SER A 28 17.06 -12.97 -9.27
C SER A 28 15.69 -12.38 -8.90
N VAL A 29 14.88 -13.13 -8.17
CA VAL A 29 13.59 -12.63 -7.63
C VAL A 29 13.85 -11.60 -6.53
N LEU A 30 14.82 -11.82 -5.66
CA LEU A 30 15.19 -10.85 -4.62
C LEU A 30 15.70 -9.52 -5.21
N ARG A 31 16.43 -9.56 -6.32
CA ARG A 31 16.85 -8.33 -7.03
C ARG A 31 15.67 -7.53 -7.53
N VAL A 32 14.72 -8.17 -8.22
CA VAL A 32 13.54 -7.45 -8.71
C VAL A 32 12.69 -6.96 -7.55
N ALA A 33 12.51 -7.73 -6.48
CA ALA A 33 11.80 -7.34 -5.27
C ALA A 33 12.43 -6.10 -4.60
N LEU A 34 13.76 -6.07 -4.46
CA LEU A 34 14.49 -4.87 -3.99
C LEU A 34 14.27 -3.67 -4.92
N THR A 35 14.28 -3.90 -6.25
CA THR A 35 14.03 -2.81 -7.21
C THR A 35 12.63 -2.23 -7.05
N TYR A 36 11.60 -3.06 -6.91
CA TYR A 36 10.23 -2.62 -6.63
C TYR A 36 10.16 -1.76 -5.37
N LEU A 37 10.75 -2.23 -4.26
CA LEU A 37 10.78 -1.51 -2.99
C LEU A 37 11.46 -0.14 -3.14
N VAL A 38 12.64 -0.09 -3.75
CA VAL A 38 13.42 1.15 -3.88
C VAL A 38 12.78 2.13 -4.84
N VAL A 39 12.27 1.66 -5.99
CA VAL A 39 11.57 2.52 -6.95
C VAL A 39 10.27 3.04 -6.34
N GLY A 40 9.50 2.17 -5.69
CA GLY A 40 8.26 2.56 -5.02
C GLY A 40 8.49 3.58 -3.90
N LEU A 41 9.41 3.29 -2.97
CA LEU A 41 9.69 4.20 -1.85
C LEU A 41 10.38 5.50 -2.31
N GLY A 42 11.24 5.45 -3.33
CA GLY A 42 11.81 6.65 -3.94
C GLY A 42 10.76 7.54 -4.60
N SER A 43 9.83 6.94 -5.34
CA SER A 43 8.69 7.66 -5.92
C SER A 43 7.78 8.25 -4.83
N PHE A 44 7.55 7.52 -3.74
CA PHE A 44 6.80 8.01 -2.58
C PHE A 44 7.42 9.28 -1.98
N LEU A 45 8.75 9.35 -1.84
CA LEU A 45 9.43 10.55 -1.34
C LEU A 45 9.16 11.77 -2.23
N LEU A 46 9.19 11.60 -3.56
CA LEU A 46 8.84 12.67 -4.50
C LEU A 46 7.38 13.11 -4.33
N MET A 47 6.46 12.15 -4.18
CA MET A 47 5.05 12.47 -3.93
C MET A 47 4.86 13.19 -2.59
N GLY A 48 5.66 12.87 -1.57
CA GLY A 48 5.70 13.58 -0.29
C GLY A 48 6.04 15.06 -0.44
N LEU A 49 7.02 15.40 -1.30
CA LEU A 49 7.35 16.80 -1.63
C LEU A 49 6.18 17.54 -2.28
N LEU A 50 5.44 16.88 -3.18
CA LEU A 50 4.23 17.48 -3.76
C LEU A 50 3.15 17.74 -2.70
N GLY A 51 3.00 16.84 -1.72
CA GLY A 51 2.10 17.03 -0.57
C GLY A 51 2.51 18.21 0.30
N LEU A 52 3.81 18.41 0.53
CA LEU A 52 4.34 19.59 1.25
C LEU A 52 4.01 20.88 0.49
N LEU A 53 4.23 20.92 -0.84
CA LEU A 53 3.88 22.09 -1.66
C LEU A 53 2.41 22.47 -1.52
N MET A 54 1.51 21.47 -1.56
CA MET A 54 0.07 21.70 -1.34
C MET A 54 -0.22 22.26 0.05
N ARG A 55 0.48 21.81 1.10
CA ARG A 55 0.29 22.36 2.45
C ARG A 55 0.79 23.78 2.58
N LEU A 56 1.92 24.13 1.96
CA LEU A 56 2.45 25.48 1.94
C LEU A 56 1.49 26.45 1.25
N ASP A 57 0.88 26.02 0.13
CA ASP A 57 -0.13 26.80 -0.59
C ASP A 57 -1.40 26.99 0.23
N GLN A 58 -1.97 25.91 0.75
CA GLN A 58 -3.17 25.95 1.60
C GLN A 58 -2.97 26.71 2.91
N GLY A 59 -1.72 26.83 3.39
CA GLY A 59 -1.34 27.66 4.52
C GLY A 59 -1.15 29.14 4.17
N GLY A 60 -1.21 29.50 2.88
CA GLY A 60 -0.95 30.87 2.41
C GLY A 60 0.50 31.31 2.59
N ILE A 61 1.46 30.37 2.67
CA ILE A 61 2.92 30.64 2.73
C ILE A 61 3.50 30.71 1.32
N LEU A 62 3.03 29.85 0.45
CA LEU A 62 3.32 29.83 -0.98
C LEU A 62 2.01 30.05 -1.73
N VAL A 63 2.07 30.69 -2.89
CA VAL A 63 0.89 30.86 -3.76
C VAL A 63 1.13 30.10 -5.05
N ILE A 64 0.37 29.02 -5.23
CA ILE A 64 0.38 28.22 -6.46
C ILE A 64 -0.87 28.56 -7.25
N PRO A 65 -0.77 28.90 -8.55
CA PRO A 65 -1.96 29.09 -9.37
C PRO A 65 -2.85 27.83 -9.32
N PRO A 66 -4.19 27.95 -9.19
CA PRO A 66 -5.11 26.80 -9.04
C PRO A 66 -4.94 25.70 -10.10
N VAL A 67 -4.63 26.08 -11.33
CA VAL A 67 -4.34 25.12 -12.42
C VAL A 67 -3.16 24.20 -12.05
N TRP A 68 -2.06 24.76 -11.50
CA TRP A 68 -0.92 23.98 -11.06
C TRP A 68 -1.20 23.20 -9.79
N PHE A 69 -1.96 23.77 -8.85
CA PHE A 69 -2.38 23.06 -7.65
C PHE A 69 -3.11 21.75 -8.00
N TYR A 70 -4.06 21.78 -8.92
CA TYR A 70 -4.82 20.60 -9.33
C TYR A 70 -3.97 19.56 -10.10
N ARG A 71 -2.96 20.00 -10.87
CA ARG A 71 -1.97 19.10 -11.47
C ARG A 71 -1.14 18.40 -10.38
N VAL A 72 -0.61 19.16 -9.42
CA VAL A 72 0.15 18.65 -8.27
C VAL A 72 -0.69 17.68 -7.46
N MET A 73 -1.94 18.05 -7.16
CA MET A 73 -2.87 17.18 -6.41
C MET A 73 -3.18 15.88 -7.17
N THR A 74 -3.36 15.94 -8.48
CA THR A 74 -3.61 14.77 -9.32
C THR A 74 -2.42 13.81 -9.29
N LEU A 75 -1.21 14.34 -9.50
CA LEU A 75 0.02 13.55 -9.51
C LEU A 75 0.34 13.00 -8.11
N HIS A 76 0.17 13.83 -7.05
CA HIS A 76 0.35 13.39 -5.67
C HIS A 76 -0.59 12.23 -5.33
N GLY A 77 -1.89 12.35 -5.61
CA GLY A 77 -2.86 11.32 -5.27
C GLY A 77 -2.64 10.02 -6.04
N ALA A 78 -2.46 10.08 -7.36
CA ALA A 78 -2.17 8.93 -8.20
C ALA A 78 -0.84 8.28 -7.83
N GLY A 79 0.20 9.10 -7.69
CA GLY A 79 1.56 8.64 -7.41
C GLY A 79 1.73 8.03 -6.01
N MET A 80 1.01 8.54 -4.99
CA MET A 80 1.04 7.94 -3.63
C MET A 80 0.53 6.50 -3.64
N VAL A 81 -0.65 6.26 -4.21
CA VAL A 81 -1.24 4.91 -4.28
C VAL A 81 -0.33 3.98 -5.09
N ALA A 82 0.07 4.44 -6.27
CA ALA A 82 0.90 3.66 -7.17
C ALA A 82 2.24 3.30 -6.53
N SER A 83 2.98 4.27 -5.99
CA SER A 83 4.32 4.05 -5.41
C SER A 83 4.32 3.05 -4.25
N ILE A 84 3.32 3.13 -3.35
CA ILE A 84 3.25 2.21 -2.22
C ILE A 84 2.80 0.83 -2.65
N LEU A 85 1.83 0.71 -3.57
CA LEU A 85 1.45 -0.58 -4.14
C LEU A 85 2.65 -1.28 -4.77
N LEU A 86 3.47 -0.55 -5.53
CA LEU A 86 4.70 -1.09 -6.08
C LEU A 86 5.64 -1.59 -4.99
N ALA A 87 5.92 -0.77 -3.98
CA ALA A 87 6.85 -1.13 -2.91
C ALA A 87 6.41 -2.39 -2.16
N VAL A 88 5.14 -2.43 -1.71
CA VAL A 88 4.65 -3.55 -0.90
C VAL A 88 4.50 -4.84 -1.70
N THR A 89 4.11 -4.78 -2.99
CA THR A 89 4.06 -5.96 -3.86
C THR A 89 5.44 -6.54 -4.11
N GLY A 90 6.46 -5.68 -4.28
CA GLY A 90 7.85 -6.12 -4.32
C GLY A 90 8.28 -6.83 -3.03
N GLY A 91 7.97 -6.24 -1.89
CA GLY A 91 8.22 -6.86 -0.58
C GLY A 91 7.55 -8.24 -0.45
N LEU A 92 6.29 -8.35 -0.86
CA LEU A 92 5.54 -9.61 -0.82
C LEU A 92 6.15 -10.68 -1.73
N ALA A 93 6.57 -10.32 -2.96
CA ALA A 93 7.27 -11.23 -3.86
C ALA A 93 8.57 -11.73 -3.23
N GLY A 94 9.34 -10.86 -2.57
CA GLY A 94 10.52 -11.25 -1.78
C GLY A 94 10.16 -12.22 -0.65
N ALA A 95 9.10 -11.94 0.10
CA ALA A 95 8.66 -12.74 1.24
C ALA A 95 8.24 -14.18 0.87
N VAL A 96 7.53 -14.36 -0.23
CA VAL A 96 7.06 -15.70 -0.67
C VAL A 96 8.09 -16.45 -1.51
N SER A 97 9.10 -15.76 -2.05
CA SER A 97 10.13 -16.37 -2.90
C SER A 97 10.96 -17.44 -2.21
N ALA A 98 11.02 -17.42 -0.88
CA ALA A 98 11.72 -18.43 -0.09
C ALA A 98 11.11 -19.85 -0.20
N THR A 99 9.84 -19.95 -0.52
CA THR A 99 9.08 -21.22 -0.58
C THR A 99 8.34 -21.43 -1.90
N THR A 100 8.17 -20.38 -2.68
CA THR A 100 7.44 -20.41 -3.95
C THR A 100 8.35 -19.95 -5.09
N ARG A 101 8.46 -20.75 -6.14
CA ARG A 101 9.25 -20.42 -7.32
C ARG A 101 8.53 -19.36 -8.16
N LEU A 102 9.02 -18.12 -8.09
CA LEU A 102 8.56 -17.02 -8.92
C LEU A 102 9.48 -16.82 -10.15
N SER A 103 8.90 -16.33 -11.25
CA SER A 103 9.67 -15.94 -12.43
C SER A 103 10.12 -14.48 -12.31
N ALA A 104 11.40 -14.25 -12.13
CA ALA A 104 11.97 -12.90 -12.15
C ALA A 104 11.68 -12.17 -13.47
N ARG A 105 11.65 -12.91 -14.62
CA ARG A 105 11.33 -12.31 -15.92
C ARG A 105 9.92 -11.70 -15.94
N VAL A 106 8.92 -12.42 -15.41
CA VAL A 106 7.53 -11.91 -15.36
C VAL A 106 7.45 -10.69 -14.45
N LEU A 107 8.11 -10.72 -13.30
CA LEU A 107 8.16 -9.58 -12.39
C LEU A 107 8.84 -8.35 -13.03
N TRP A 108 9.94 -8.55 -13.78
CA TRP A 108 10.56 -7.45 -14.54
C TRP A 108 9.65 -6.87 -15.62
N ILE A 109 8.92 -7.71 -16.35
CA ILE A 109 7.95 -7.24 -17.36
C ILE A 109 6.86 -6.41 -16.68
N ALA A 110 6.31 -6.90 -15.56
CA ALA A 110 5.31 -6.14 -14.80
C ALA A 110 5.86 -4.80 -14.31
N LEU A 111 7.11 -4.75 -13.82
CA LEU A 111 7.76 -3.49 -13.42
C LEU A 111 7.91 -2.51 -14.60
N VAL A 112 8.35 -3.00 -15.75
CA VAL A 112 8.49 -2.15 -16.96
C VAL A 112 7.13 -1.59 -17.38
N MET A 113 6.08 -2.42 -17.41
CA MET A 113 4.71 -1.95 -17.70
C MET A 113 4.26 -0.89 -16.71
N TYR A 114 4.56 -1.09 -15.42
CA TYR A 114 4.27 -0.11 -14.37
C TYR A 114 5.00 1.22 -14.61
N ILE A 115 6.30 1.19 -14.92
CA ILE A 115 7.10 2.39 -15.20
C ILE A 115 6.56 3.12 -16.44
N VAL A 116 6.21 2.39 -17.50
CA VAL A 116 5.59 2.97 -18.69
C VAL A 116 4.27 3.66 -18.34
N GLY A 117 3.40 2.99 -17.56
CA GLY A 117 2.14 3.57 -17.11
C GLY A 117 2.34 4.84 -16.26
N THR A 118 3.26 4.81 -15.32
CA THR A 118 3.61 5.97 -14.48
C THR A 118 4.18 7.12 -15.33
N SER A 119 4.97 6.83 -16.35
CA SER A 119 5.48 7.84 -17.28
C SER A 119 4.36 8.54 -18.04
N PHE A 120 3.35 7.81 -18.50
CA PHE A 120 2.17 8.39 -19.12
C PHE A 120 1.39 9.29 -18.15
N VAL A 121 1.22 8.89 -16.89
CA VAL A 121 0.56 9.73 -15.85
C VAL A 121 1.35 11.02 -15.62
N ILE A 122 2.68 10.96 -15.54
CA ILE A 122 3.54 12.13 -15.38
C ILE A 122 3.43 13.05 -16.61
N LEU A 123 3.51 12.51 -17.82
CA LEU A 123 3.38 13.28 -19.05
C LEU A 123 1.99 13.94 -19.14
N ALA A 124 0.93 13.21 -18.84
CA ALA A 124 -0.43 13.75 -18.83
C ALA A 124 -0.59 14.93 -17.86
N THR A 125 -0.04 14.82 -16.65
CA THR A 125 -0.20 15.84 -15.60
C THR A 125 0.78 17.01 -15.77
N VAL A 126 2.07 16.74 -15.95
CA VAL A 126 3.12 17.78 -15.98
C VAL A 126 3.15 18.50 -17.32
N VAL A 127 3.14 17.74 -18.43
CA VAL A 127 3.23 18.31 -19.78
C VAL A 127 1.84 18.62 -20.32
N GLY A 128 0.92 17.65 -20.32
CA GLY A 128 -0.43 17.78 -20.86
C GLY A 128 -1.38 18.62 -20.00
N GLY A 129 -1.03 18.91 -18.77
CA GLY A 129 -1.81 19.79 -17.90
C GLY A 129 -3.01 19.13 -17.24
N PHE A 130 -3.12 17.80 -17.28
CA PHE A 130 -4.27 17.08 -16.71
C PHE A 130 -4.39 17.32 -15.19
N GLY A 131 -5.48 17.95 -14.78
CA GLY A 131 -5.78 18.30 -13.39
C GLY A 131 -7.12 17.72 -12.89
N GLY A 132 -7.62 16.64 -13.52
CA GLY A 132 -8.94 16.05 -13.22
C GLY A 132 -9.03 15.23 -11.93
N GLY A 133 -7.97 15.21 -11.12
CA GLY A 133 -7.87 14.40 -9.91
C GLY A 133 -7.48 12.95 -10.20
N TRP A 134 -7.05 12.23 -9.16
CA TRP A 134 -6.57 10.85 -9.28
C TRP A 134 -7.70 9.84 -9.57
N THR A 135 -8.94 10.13 -9.18
CA THR A 135 -10.10 9.27 -9.40
C THR A 135 -10.71 9.41 -10.81
N VAL A 136 -10.36 10.48 -11.55
CA VAL A 136 -10.87 10.72 -12.90
C VAL A 136 -12.37 10.43 -13.03
N LEU A 137 -13.17 11.02 -12.12
CA LEU A 137 -14.60 10.71 -12.00
C LEU A 137 -15.38 11.23 -13.22
N TYR A 138 -15.97 10.31 -13.99
CA TYR A 138 -16.97 10.66 -15.00
C TYR A 138 -18.27 11.14 -14.33
N PRO A 139 -19.01 12.15 -14.80
CA PRO A 139 -18.86 12.82 -16.11
C PRO A 139 -17.96 14.06 -16.09
N LEU A 140 -16.98 14.18 -15.21
CA LEU A 140 -15.98 15.22 -15.36
C LEU A 140 -15.44 15.20 -16.79
N PRO A 141 -15.21 16.37 -17.42
CA PRO A 141 -14.86 16.42 -18.82
C PRO A 141 -13.58 15.62 -19.09
N THR A 142 -13.63 14.78 -20.12
CA THR A 142 -12.44 14.06 -20.62
C THR A 142 -11.39 15.04 -21.14
N HIS A 143 -11.81 16.21 -21.63
CA HIS A 143 -10.97 17.36 -21.89
C HIS A 143 -11.66 18.62 -21.36
N GLY A 144 -10.89 19.58 -20.90
CA GLY A 144 -11.39 20.83 -20.33
C GLY A 144 -10.74 22.05 -21.00
N LEU A 145 -10.98 23.23 -20.42
CA LEU A 145 -10.35 24.48 -20.87
C LEU A 145 -8.84 24.52 -20.61
N VAL A 146 -8.31 23.66 -19.72
CA VAL A 146 -6.94 23.71 -19.22
C VAL A 146 -6.08 22.49 -19.60
N TRP A 147 -6.67 21.47 -20.22
CA TRP A 147 -5.95 20.33 -20.80
C TRP A 147 -6.65 19.79 -22.05
N THR A 148 -5.87 19.17 -22.93
CA THR A 148 -6.33 18.61 -24.18
C THR A 148 -6.87 17.19 -24.00
N LEU A 149 -7.56 16.69 -25.04
CA LEU A 149 -7.98 15.29 -25.12
C LEU A 149 -6.78 14.34 -25.04
N ASP A 150 -5.66 14.66 -25.69
CA ASP A 150 -4.47 13.82 -25.68
C ASP A 150 -3.90 13.64 -24.27
N ALA A 151 -3.96 14.69 -23.44
CA ALA A 151 -3.55 14.60 -22.02
C ALA A 151 -4.48 13.65 -21.23
N ALA A 152 -5.79 13.69 -21.48
CA ALA A 152 -6.72 12.77 -20.86
C ALA A 152 -6.49 11.33 -21.33
N LEU A 153 -6.31 11.10 -22.63
CA LEU A 153 -6.01 9.79 -23.20
C LEU A 153 -4.68 9.23 -22.64
N ALA A 154 -3.65 10.07 -22.49
CA ALA A 154 -2.40 9.67 -21.87
C ALA A 154 -2.61 9.25 -20.39
N MET A 155 -3.45 9.97 -19.64
CA MET A 155 -3.80 9.60 -18.26
C MET A 155 -4.49 8.23 -18.18
N TYR A 156 -5.47 7.99 -19.07
CA TYR A 156 -6.19 6.70 -19.13
C TYR A 156 -5.28 5.56 -19.56
N ALA A 157 -4.45 5.78 -20.58
CA ALA A 157 -3.43 4.81 -21.01
C ALA A 157 -2.46 4.48 -19.87
N GLY A 158 -2.01 5.49 -19.13
CA GLY A 158 -1.14 5.31 -17.96
C GLY A 158 -1.76 4.40 -16.91
N TYR A 159 -3.01 4.65 -16.54
CA TYR A 159 -3.74 3.80 -15.59
C TYR A 159 -3.98 2.39 -16.14
N LEU A 160 -4.25 2.24 -17.42
CA LEU A 160 -4.40 0.92 -18.04
C LEU A 160 -3.11 0.11 -17.97
N PHE A 161 -1.95 0.70 -18.27
CA PHE A 161 -0.65 0.03 -18.13
C PHE A 161 -0.37 -0.38 -16.68
N ILE A 162 -0.71 0.46 -15.70
CA ILE A 162 -0.59 0.12 -14.26
C ILE A 162 -1.52 -1.04 -13.90
N ALA A 163 -2.76 -1.02 -14.36
CA ALA A 163 -3.72 -2.11 -14.13
C ALA A 163 -3.26 -3.43 -14.77
N LEU A 164 -2.76 -3.39 -16.01
CA LEU A 164 -2.20 -4.57 -16.69
C LEU A 164 -0.93 -5.10 -16.00
N SER A 165 -0.09 -4.22 -15.48
CA SER A 165 1.06 -4.61 -14.65
C SER A 165 0.61 -5.37 -13.40
N LEU A 166 -0.39 -4.85 -12.67
CA LEU A 166 -0.97 -5.51 -11.51
C LEU A 166 -1.61 -6.85 -11.87
N LEU A 167 -2.33 -6.91 -13.01
CA LEU A 167 -2.92 -8.14 -13.51
C LEU A 167 -1.86 -9.22 -13.75
N LEU A 168 -0.80 -8.87 -14.49
CA LEU A 168 0.31 -9.78 -14.79
C LEU A 168 0.99 -10.27 -13.50
N TYR A 169 1.27 -9.37 -12.56
CA TYR A 169 1.82 -9.69 -11.25
C TYR A 169 0.91 -10.66 -10.49
N SER A 170 -0.38 -10.35 -10.37
CA SER A 170 -1.35 -11.10 -9.58
C SER A 170 -1.63 -12.48 -10.15
N VAL A 171 -1.80 -12.61 -11.47
CA VAL A 171 -1.97 -13.90 -12.15
C VAL A 171 -0.74 -14.78 -11.97
N HIS A 172 0.47 -14.21 -12.14
CA HIS A 172 1.71 -14.94 -11.93
C HIS A 172 1.87 -15.42 -10.49
N MET A 173 1.64 -14.54 -9.52
CA MET A 173 1.73 -14.85 -8.08
C MET A 173 0.74 -15.95 -7.71
N LEU A 174 -0.52 -15.82 -8.09
CA LEU A 174 -1.58 -16.78 -7.79
C LEU A 174 -1.28 -18.15 -8.40
N HIS A 175 -0.85 -18.18 -9.67
CA HIS A 175 -0.48 -19.43 -10.35
C HIS A 175 0.70 -20.12 -9.65
N ALA A 176 1.74 -19.39 -9.31
CA ALA A 176 2.93 -19.92 -8.64
C ALA A 176 2.58 -20.49 -7.26
N LEU A 177 1.79 -19.76 -6.46
CA LEU A 177 1.34 -20.21 -5.14
C LEU A 177 0.42 -21.44 -5.23
N ALA A 178 -0.57 -21.41 -6.12
CA ALA A 178 -1.47 -22.57 -6.32
C ALA A 178 -0.68 -23.80 -6.75
N SER A 179 0.30 -23.66 -7.64
CA SER A 179 1.17 -24.76 -8.07
C SER A 179 2.03 -25.31 -6.92
N ALA A 180 2.60 -24.43 -6.08
CA ALA A 180 3.41 -24.82 -4.93
C ALA A 180 2.62 -25.60 -3.87
N HIS A 181 1.34 -25.24 -3.68
CA HIS A 181 0.43 -25.88 -2.70
C HIS A 181 -0.37 -27.04 -3.29
N GLY A 182 -0.27 -27.33 -4.58
CA GLY A 182 -1.05 -28.39 -5.24
C GLY A 182 -2.52 -28.02 -5.42
N GLY A 183 -2.86 -26.74 -5.60
CA GLY A 183 -4.16 -26.21 -5.96
C GLY A 183 -4.73 -25.18 -4.99
N PHE A 184 -5.80 -24.53 -5.42
CA PHE A 184 -6.46 -23.44 -4.67
C PHE A 184 -7.05 -23.91 -3.32
N VAL A 185 -7.61 -25.13 -3.26
CA VAL A 185 -8.22 -25.67 -2.03
C VAL A 185 -7.20 -25.72 -0.89
N ARG A 186 -5.94 -26.05 -1.19
CA ARG A 186 -4.85 -26.10 -0.22
C ARG A 186 -4.26 -24.72 0.06
N LEU A 187 -4.09 -23.88 -0.98
CA LEU A 187 -3.57 -22.53 -0.84
C LEU A 187 -4.45 -21.69 0.10
N PHE A 188 -5.76 -21.75 -0.03
CA PHE A 188 -6.73 -21.07 0.83
C PHE A 188 -7.16 -21.89 2.04
N ALA A 189 -6.54 -23.05 2.29
CA ALA A 189 -6.84 -23.95 3.40
C ALA A 189 -8.35 -24.23 3.56
N LEU A 190 -9.11 -24.35 2.45
CA LEU A 190 -10.58 -24.39 2.47
C LEU A 190 -11.14 -25.57 3.28
N ARG A 191 -10.48 -26.76 3.26
CA ARG A 191 -10.90 -27.90 4.09
C ARG A 191 -10.78 -27.58 5.57
N PHE A 192 -9.67 -26.94 5.95
CA PHE A 192 -9.44 -26.48 7.32
C PHE A 192 -10.43 -25.39 7.73
N LEU A 193 -10.73 -24.44 6.83
CA LEU A 193 -11.71 -23.38 7.05
C LEU A 193 -13.11 -23.95 7.31
N PHE A 194 -13.64 -24.76 6.39
CA PHE A 194 -15.00 -25.28 6.47
C PHE A 194 -15.19 -26.39 7.52
N SER A 195 -14.11 -27.02 7.99
CA SER A 195 -14.13 -27.93 9.14
C SER A 195 -14.00 -27.24 10.49
N LEU A 196 -14.02 -25.90 10.53
CA LEU A 196 -13.79 -25.09 11.73
C LEU A 196 -12.44 -25.43 12.41
N GLY A 197 -11.41 -25.62 11.61
CA GLY A 197 -10.07 -25.92 12.09
C GLY A 197 -9.79 -27.38 12.49
N ARG A 198 -10.71 -28.30 12.19
CA ARG A 198 -10.58 -29.72 12.57
C ARG A 198 -9.87 -30.59 11.54
N ASP A 199 -9.97 -30.27 10.26
CA ASP A 199 -9.30 -31.02 9.19
C ASP A 199 -7.87 -30.49 8.96
N THR A 200 -6.91 -31.22 9.47
CA THR A 200 -5.46 -30.91 9.38
C THR A 200 -4.71 -31.89 8.45
N ARG A 201 -5.41 -32.58 7.56
CA ARG A 201 -4.79 -33.56 6.64
C ARG A 201 -3.86 -32.92 5.61
N ASP A 202 -4.21 -31.71 5.16
CA ASP A 202 -3.37 -30.94 4.25
C ASP A 202 -2.42 -30.02 5.06
N PRO A 203 -1.17 -29.83 4.61
CA PRO A 203 -0.28 -28.84 5.20
C PRO A 203 -0.87 -27.43 5.00
N LEU A 204 -0.90 -26.64 6.07
CA LEU A 204 -1.41 -25.26 5.99
C LEU A 204 -0.38 -24.34 5.32
N PRO A 205 -0.81 -23.41 4.46
CA PRO A 205 0.07 -22.39 3.92
C PRO A 205 0.63 -21.50 5.05
N ARG A 206 1.82 -20.96 4.86
CA ARG A 206 2.30 -19.91 5.78
C ARG A 206 1.44 -18.65 5.62
N PRO A 207 1.25 -17.82 6.66
CA PRO A 207 0.44 -16.62 6.54
C PRO A 207 0.80 -15.70 5.37
N PRO A 208 2.09 -15.41 5.06
CA PRO A 208 2.43 -14.61 3.88
C PRO A 208 1.99 -15.22 2.54
N GLU A 209 1.96 -16.56 2.42
CA GLU A 209 1.50 -17.26 1.23
C GLU A 209 -0.02 -17.18 1.07
N LEU A 210 -0.76 -17.40 2.15
CA LEU A 210 -2.21 -17.23 2.18
C LEU A 210 -2.58 -15.80 1.80
N ILE A 211 -1.96 -14.80 2.44
CA ILE A 211 -2.19 -13.38 2.17
C ILE A 211 -1.88 -13.06 0.71
N ALA A 212 -0.75 -13.55 0.18
CA ALA A 212 -0.38 -13.33 -1.21
C ALA A 212 -1.41 -13.95 -2.19
N GLY A 213 -1.99 -15.09 -1.84
CA GLY A 213 -3.08 -15.72 -2.60
C GLY A 213 -4.34 -14.83 -2.62
N VAL A 214 -4.80 -14.38 -1.44
CA VAL A 214 -5.96 -13.48 -1.28
C VAL A 214 -5.77 -12.20 -2.09
N ILE A 215 -4.67 -11.50 -1.86
CA ILE A 215 -4.32 -10.26 -2.53
C ILE A 215 -4.22 -10.42 -4.06
N SER A 216 -3.78 -11.59 -4.53
CA SER A 216 -3.70 -11.85 -5.97
C SER A 216 -5.08 -11.98 -6.61
N ILE A 217 -6.07 -12.57 -5.93
CA ILE A 217 -7.46 -12.60 -6.41
C ILE A 217 -8.01 -11.17 -6.47
N ASP A 218 -7.84 -10.40 -5.40
CA ASP A 218 -8.30 -9.02 -5.35
C ASP A 218 -7.59 -8.12 -6.37
N GLY A 219 -6.30 -8.38 -6.64
CA GLY A 219 -5.54 -7.70 -7.68
C GLY A 219 -6.06 -7.98 -9.10
N ILE A 220 -6.45 -9.23 -9.38
CA ILE A 220 -7.09 -9.60 -10.64
C ILE A 220 -8.44 -8.88 -10.77
N ALA A 221 -9.25 -8.88 -9.70
CA ALA A 221 -10.54 -8.20 -9.69
C ALA A 221 -10.41 -6.68 -9.86
N ALA A 222 -9.44 -6.05 -9.18
CA ALA A 222 -9.14 -4.64 -9.33
C ALA A 222 -8.73 -4.28 -10.78
N ALA A 223 -7.83 -5.06 -11.37
CA ALA A 223 -7.39 -4.83 -12.74
C ALA A 223 -8.54 -5.03 -13.75
N THR A 224 -9.42 -6.00 -13.50
CA THR A 224 -10.63 -6.22 -14.30
C THR A 224 -11.59 -5.03 -14.19
N ALA A 225 -11.85 -4.54 -12.98
CA ALA A 225 -12.66 -3.34 -12.77
C ALA A 225 -12.03 -2.10 -13.45
N GLY A 226 -10.70 -2.00 -13.41
CA GLY A 226 -9.95 -0.98 -14.15
C GLY A 226 -10.18 -1.05 -15.65
N ALA A 227 -10.13 -2.23 -16.25
CA ALA A 227 -10.42 -2.42 -17.67
C ALA A 227 -11.88 -2.07 -18.00
N LEU A 228 -12.84 -2.49 -17.17
CA LEU A 228 -14.26 -2.18 -17.31
C LEU A 228 -14.55 -0.67 -17.23
N TYR A 229 -13.72 0.11 -16.58
CA TYR A 229 -13.82 1.56 -16.55
C TYR A 229 -13.02 2.23 -17.67
N LEU A 230 -11.72 1.92 -17.77
CA LEU A 230 -10.78 2.66 -18.60
C LEU A 230 -11.03 2.44 -20.11
N VAL A 231 -11.40 1.22 -20.52
CA VAL A 231 -11.68 0.94 -21.95
C VAL A 231 -12.92 1.70 -22.44
N PRO A 232 -14.10 1.63 -21.77
CA PRO A 232 -15.25 2.42 -22.16
C PRO A 232 -15.00 3.94 -22.17
N ILE A 233 -14.30 4.47 -21.15
CA ILE A 233 -13.97 5.90 -21.09
C ILE A 233 -13.03 6.32 -22.24
N PHE A 234 -12.08 5.47 -22.58
CA PHE A 234 -11.19 5.70 -23.72
C PHE A 234 -11.98 5.73 -25.04
N LEU A 235 -12.88 4.76 -25.25
CA LEU A 235 -13.74 4.71 -26.42
C LEU A 235 -14.75 5.87 -26.46
N HIS A 236 -15.25 6.30 -25.30
CA HIS A 236 -16.09 7.50 -25.20
C HIS A 236 -15.32 8.76 -25.61
N ALA A 237 -14.09 8.92 -25.13
CA ALA A 237 -13.22 10.02 -25.50
C ALA A 237 -12.89 10.03 -27.02
N ALA A 238 -12.79 8.85 -27.65
CA ALA A 238 -12.60 8.68 -29.06
C ALA A 238 -13.91 8.89 -29.89
N GLY A 239 -15.05 9.18 -29.27
CA GLY A 239 -16.35 9.38 -29.96
C GLY A 239 -17.02 8.10 -30.45
N VAL A 240 -16.56 6.91 -29.98
CA VAL A 240 -17.06 5.61 -30.46
C VAL A 240 -18.31 5.14 -29.69
N MET A 241 -18.44 5.50 -28.42
CA MET A 241 -19.58 5.07 -27.57
C MET A 241 -19.94 6.13 -26.52
N SER A 242 -21.17 6.04 -26.00
CA SER A 242 -21.58 6.75 -24.79
C SER A 242 -21.35 5.88 -23.54
N VAL A 243 -21.09 6.51 -22.40
CA VAL A 243 -20.90 5.81 -21.12
C VAL A 243 -21.92 6.34 -20.12
N ASP A 244 -22.60 5.45 -19.41
CA ASP A 244 -23.46 5.80 -18.30
C ASP A 244 -22.66 6.28 -17.09
N ALA A 245 -23.05 7.40 -16.50
CA ALA A 245 -22.31 8.03 -15.41
C ALA A 245 -22.32 7.17 -14.12
N LEU A 246 -23.42 6.48 -13.83
CA LEU A 246 -23.50 5.61 -12.65
C LEU A 246 -22.63 4.36 -12.81
N TYR A 247 -22.64 3.75 -14.00
CA TYR A 247 -21.72 2.67 -14.36
C TYR A 247 -20.27 3.09 -14.19
N ALA A 248 -19.90 4.25 -14.74
CA ALA A 248 -18.54 4.77 -14.64
C ALA A 248 -18.10 5.04 -13.19
N LYS A 249 -18.99 5.63 -12.37
CA LYS A 249 -18.73 5.86 -10.95
C LYS A 249 -18.51 4.57 -10.17
N ASN A 250 -19.35 3.56 -10.38
CA ASN A 250 -19.20 2.27 -9.69
C ASN A 250 -17.89 1.58 -10.10
N THR A 251 -17.59 1.51 -11.40
CA THR A 251 -16.40 0.80 -11.89
C THR A 251 -15.10 1.51 -11.52
N VAL A 252 -15.02 2.85 -11.60
CA VAL A 252 -13.82 3.58 -11.19
C VAL A 252 -13.57 3.49 -9.69
N LEU A 253 -14.63 3.48 -8.87
CA LEU A 253 -14.47 3.36 -7.43
C LEU A 253 -14.14 1.92 -7.02
N LEU A 254 -14.74 0.91 -7.64
CA LEU A 254 -14.32 -0.47 -7.46
C LEU A 254 -12.83 -0.64 -7.82
N PHE A 255 -12.37 -0.10 -8.93
CA PHE A 255 -10.96 -0.12 -9.32
C PHE A 255 -10.07 0.62 -8.34
N GLY A 256 -10.30 1.93 -8.14
CA GLY A 256 -9.43 2.79 -7.35
C GLY A 256 -9.41 2.45 -5.86
N HIS A 257 -10.57 2.12 -5.29
CA HIS A 257 -10.69 1.70 -3.89
C HIS A 257 -9.98 0.37 -3.64
N THR A 258 -10.18 -0.63 -4.51
CA THR A 258 -9.49 -1.92 -4.37
C THR A 258 -7.99 -1.77 -4.54
N MET A 259 -7.51 -0.97 -5.50
CA MET A 259 -6.09 -0.65 -5.66
C MET A 259 -5.47 0.00 -4.41
N ALA A 260 -6.18 0.94 -3.79
CA ALA A 260 -5.74 1.58 -2.56
C ALA A 260 -5.69 0.57 -1.39
N ASN A 261 -6.72 -0.22 -1.21
CA ASN A 261 -6.79 -1.23 -0.17
C ASN A 261 -5.74 -2.33 -0.34
N LEU A 262 -5.47 -2.78 -1.57
CA LEU A 262 -4.39 -3.73 -1.85
C LEU A 262 -3.06 -3.25 -1.24
N SER A 263 -2.70 -1.98 -1.41
CA SER A 263 -1.46 -1.43 -0.83
C SER A 263 -1.39 -1.60 0.69
N ILE A 264 -2.53 -1.44 1.36
CA ILE A 264 -2.66 -1.52 2.82
C ILE A 264 -2.56 -2.98 3.29
N TYR A 265 -3.31 -3.88 2.67
CA TYR A 265 -3.33 -5.30 3.07
C TYR A 265 -2.04 -6.04 2.70
N VAL A 266 -1.45 -5.74 1.55
CA VAL A 266 -0.11 -6.26 1.19
C VAL A 266 0.92 -5.79 2.21
N GLY A 267 0.87 -4.52 2.61
CA GLY A 267 1.73 -3.97 3.66
C GLY A 267 1.61 -4.74 4.97
N ALA A 268 0.39 -5.04 5.41
CA ALA A 268 0.17 -5.89 6.59
C ALA A 268 0.78 -7.28 6.41
N GLY A 269 0.70 -7.88 5.21
CA GLY A 269 1.36 -9.16 4.90
C GLY A 269 2.87 -9.17 5.13
N LEU A 270 3.55 -8.02 4.98
CA LEU A 270 4.98 -7.90 5.24
C LEU A 270 5.32 -8.05 6.73
N VAL A 271 4.39 -7.71 7.62
CA VAL A 271 4.57 -7.92 9.08
C VAL A 271 4.61 -9.41 9.40
N TYR A 272 3.71 -10.20 8.78
CA TYR A 272 3.68 -11.65 8.96
C TYR A 272 4.97 -12.32 8.46
N ALA A 273 5.61 -11.71 7.46
CA ALA A 273 6.88 -12.22 6.93
C ALA A 273 8.09 -11.84 7.79
N ALA A 274 8.17 -10.59 8.27
CA ALA A 274 9.38 -10.06 8.92
C ALA A 274 9.38 -10.16 10.44
N LEU A 275 8.23 -9.96 11.13
CA LEU A 275 8.17 -9.92 12.59
C LEU A 275 8.65 -11.23 13.26
N PRO A 276 8.39 -12.43 12.71
CA PRO A 276 8.95 -13.69 13.23
C PRO A 276 10.47 -13.69 13.40
N ALA A 277 11.22 -13.10 12.45
CA ALA A 277 12.67 -13.03 12.52
C ALA A 277 13.19 -12.20 13.71
N PHE A 278 12.45 -11.15 14.11
CA PHE A 278 12.83 -10.29 15.23
C PHE A 278 12.41 -10.83 16.60
N THR A 279 11.37 -11.67 16.62
CA THR A 279 10.84 -12.26 17.87
C THR A 279 11.37 -13.67 18.15
N GLY A 280 11.96 -14.33 17.15
CA GLY A 280 12.38 -15.75 17.23
C GLY A 280 11.19 -16.70 17.36
N ARG A 281 9.98 -16.30 16.94
CA ARG A 281 8.76 -17.08 17.09
C ARG A 281 8.01 -17.15 15.76
N PRO A 282 7.60 -18.37 15.30
CA PRO A 282 6.87 -18.50 14.03
C PRO A 282 5.45 -17.94 14.15
N TRP A 283 5.01 -17.22 13.13
CA TRP A 283 3.61 -16.87 13.01
C TRP A 283 2.84 -18.08 12.44
N ARG A 284 1.90 -18.62 13.22
CA ARG A 284 1.16 -19.82 12.88
C ARG A 284 -0.12 -19.48 12.11
N THR A 285 -0.43 -20.26 11.08
CA THR A 285 -1.70 -20.22 10.40
C THR A 285 -2.75 -20.91 11.26
N THR A 286 -3.62 -20.13 11.87
CA THR A 286 -4.74 -20.60 12.67
C THR A 286 -6.04 -20.50 11.87
N TRP A 287 -7.10 -21.15 12.32
CA TRP A 287 -8.43 -21.02 11.69
C TRP A 287 -8.88 -19.56 11.61
N ALA A 288 -8.67 -18.79 12.66
CA ALA A 288 -9.00 -17.37 12.69
C ALA A 288 -8.21 -16.56 11.63
N VAL A 289 -6.92 -16.87 11.42
CA VAL A 289 -6.11 -16.25 10.37
C VAL A 289 -6.65 -16.59 8.99
N VAL A 290 -6.96 -17.87 8.73
CA VAL A 290 -7.54 -18.30 7.44
C VAL A 290 -8.88 -17.62 7.20
N CYS A 291 -9.79 -17.68 8.17
CA CYS A 291 -11.12 -17.07 8.06
C CYS A 291 -11.03 -15.55 7.80
N ALA A 292 -10.18 -14.86 8.55
CA ALA A 292 -10.06 -13.41 8.45
C ALA A 292 -9.50 -12.96 7.10
N TRP A 293 -8.52 -13.68 6.55
CA TRP A 293 -7.90 -13.31 5.28
C TRP A 293 -8.72 -13.76 4.08
N ASP A 294 -9.31 -14.96 4.07
CA ASP A 294 -10.15 -15.41 2.97
C ASP A 294 -11.44 -14.58 2.84
N LEU A 295 -11.96 -14.05 3.96
CA LEU A 295 -13.13 -13.18 3.95
C LEU A 295 -12.85 -11.85 3.23
N ILE A 296 -11.62 -11.40 3.19
CA ILE A 296 -11.22 -10.16 2.48
C ILE A 296 -11.57 -10.26 1.00
N ILE A 297 -11.39 -11.42 0.36
CA ILE A 297 -11.70 -11.64 -1.07
C ILE A 297 -13.10 -11.13 -1.44
N ILE A 298 -14.09 -11.39 -0.59
CA ILE A 298 -15.48 -11.00 -0.86
C ILE A 298 -15.74 -9.55 -0.40
N LEU A 299 -15.25 -9.20 0.78
CA LEU A 299 -15.58 -7.93 1.41
C LEU A 299 -14.90 -6.74 0.73
N MET A 300 -13.69 -6.92 0.20
CA MET A 300 -12.98 -5.87 -0.52
C MET A 300 -13.69 -5.47 -1.83
N LEU A 301 -14.39 -6.42 -2.46
CA LEU A 301 -15.12 -6.16 -3.69
C LEU A 301 -16.48 -5.48 -3.47
N THR A 302 -16.94 -5.38 -2.23
CA THR A 302 -18.26 -4.82 -1.88
C THR A 302 -18.17 -3.49 -1.11
N ASN A 303 -17.13 -3.32 -0.31
CA ASN A 303 -17.02 -2.16 0.58
C ASN A 303 -16.74 -0.84 -0.13
N TYR A 304 -16.28 -0.82 -1.40
CA TYR A 304 -16.03 0.41 -2.17
C TYR A 304 -17.27 1.31 -2.27
N SER A 305 -18.46 0.73 -2.19
CA SER A 305 -19.71 1.45 -2.38
C SER A 305 -20.03 2.44 -1.24
N HIS A 306 -19.31 2.40 -0.10
CA HIS A 306 -19.40 3.46 0.92
C HIS A 306 -18.95 4.85 0.39
N HIS A 307 -18.15 4.90 -0.67
CA HIS A 307 -17.82 6.16 -1.34
C HIS A 307 -18.98 6.77 -2.14
N LEU A 308 -20.07 6.05 -2.31
CA LEU A 308 -21.22 6.42 -3.13
C LEU A 308 -22.45 6.81 -2.31
N TYR A 309 -22.36 6.93 -0.98
CA TYR A 309 -23.50 7.28 -0.11
C TYR A 309 -24.14 8.63 -0.44
N ALA A 310 -23.36 9.59 -0.90
CA ALA A 310 -23.86 10.89 -1.34
C ALA A 310 -24.49 10.83 -2.75
N ASP A 311 -24.52 9.67 -3.38
CA ASP A 311 -25.09 9.48 -4.71
C ASP A 311 -26.53 8.98 -4.58
N PHE A 312 -27.49 9.86 -4.78
CA PHE A 312 -28.92 9.56 -4.62
C PHE A 312 -29.45 8.48 -5.57
N ALA A 313 -28.71 8.13 -6.62
CA ALA A 313 -29.06 7.04 -7.52
C ALA A 313 -28.78 5.64 -6.92
N GLN A 314 -28.06 5.57 -5.80
CA GLN A 314 -27.76 4.29 -5.15
C GLN A 314 -28.92 3.79 -4.29
N PRO A 315 -29.36 2.52 -4.45
CA PRO A 315 -30.38 1.92 -3.58
C PRO A 315 -29.95 1.90 -2.11
N VAL A 316 -30.87 2.15 -1.19
CA VAL A 316 -30.62 2.12 0.26
C VAL A 316 -30.02 0.77 0.72
N GLY A 317 -30.53 -0.34 0.16
CA GLY A 317 -29.98 -1.67 0.46
C GLY A 317 -28.51 -1.84 0.11
N LEU A 318 -28.04 -1.21 -0.98
CA LEU A 318 -26.62 -1.21 -1.36
C LEU A 318 -25.80 -0.35 -0.39
N GLN A 319 -26.34 0.79 0.08
CA GLN A 319 -25.67 1.64 1.07
C GLN A 319 -25.47 0.88 2.39
N LEU A 320 -26.51 0.19 2.89
CA LEU A 320 -26.43 -0.64 4.10
C LEU A 320 -25.45 -1.82 3.93
N LEU A 321 -25.49 -2.48 2.78
CA LEU A 321 -24.52 -3.55 2.48
C LEU A 321 -23.09 -3.02 2.50
N ALA A 322 -22.85 -1.84 1.94
CA ALA A 322 -21.55 -1.20 1.95
C ALA A 322 -21.06 -0.85 3.36
N GLU A 323 -21.93 -0.35 4.22
CA GLU A 323 -21.62 -0.07 5.62
C GLU A 323 -21.22 -1.35 6.36
N ILE A 324 -22.04 -2.40 6.27
CA ILE A 324 -21.76 -3.71 6.88
C ILE A 324 -20.45 -4.31 6.34
N ALA A 325 -20.25 -4.29 5.02
CA ALA A 325 -19.04 -4.82 4.40
C ALA A 325 -17.79 -4.04 4.84
N SER A 326 -17.90 -2.72 5.01
CA SER A 326 -16.80 -1.87 5.47
C SER A 326 -16.39 -2.18 6.92
N TYR A 327 -17.35 -2.45 7.79
CA TYR A 327 -17.06 -2.90 9.15
C TYR A 327 -16.47 -4.31 9.18
N ALA A 328 -17.04 -5.21 8.37
CA ALA A 328 -16.64 -6.60 8.33
C ALA A 328 -15.26 -6.81 7.71
N VAL A 329 -14.82 -6.01 6.75
CA VAL A 329 -13.49 -6.16 6.13
C VAL A 329 -12.37 -5.72 7.06
N ALA A 330 -12.62 -4.70 7.88
CA ALA A 330 -11.61 -4.15 8.77
C ALA A 330 -11.36 -5.05 9.99
N LEU A 331 -12.43 -5.48 10.68
CA LEU A 331 -12.33 -6.10 12.00
C LEU A 331 -11.58 -7.42 12.04
N PRO A 332 -11.87 -8.45 11.21
CA PRO A 332 -11.23 -9.76 11.36
C PRO A 332 -9.71 -9.72 11.10
N SER A 333 -9.29 -9.12 9.99
CA SER A 333 -7.87 -9.02 9.62
C SER A 333 -7.08 -8.20 10.63
N PHE A 334 -7.68 -7.12 11.14
CA PHE A 334 -7.16 -6.28 12.20
C PHE A 334 -6.95 -7.06 13.51
N VAL A 335 -7.96 -7.77 13.99
CA VAL A 335 -7.89 -8.51 15.26
C VAL A 335 -6.83 -9.61 15.19
N VAL A 336 -6.78 -10.40 14.13
CA VAL A 336 -5.79 -11.48 14.01
C VAL A 336 -4.36 -10.94 13.84
N THR A 337 -4.19 -9.80 13.19
CA THR A 337 -2.87 -9.18 13.01
C THR A 337 -2.35 -8.60 14.31
N ILE A 338 -3.18 -7.84 15.05
CA ILE A 338 -2.77 -7.25 16.33
C ILE A 338 -2.51 -8.33 17.37
N ILE A 339 -3.47 -9.24 17.58
CA ILE A 339 -3.33 -10.29 18.60
C ILE A 339 -2.13 -11.17 18.24
N GLY A 340 -1.96 -11.52 16.97
CA GLY A 340 -0.81 -12.27 16.49
C GLY A 340 0.51 -11.55 16.76
N ALA A 341 0.63 -10.27 16.37
CA ALA A 341 1.83 -9.48 16.61
C ALA A 341 2.15 -9.31 18.09
N LEU A 342 1.15 -8.96 18.92
CA LEU A 342 1.33 -8.83 20.37
C LEU A 342 1.76 -10.15 21.01
N THR A 343 1.19 -11.28 20.56
CA THR A 343 1.57 -12.62 21.03
C THR A 343 3.02 -12.94 20.70
N LEU A 344 3.49 -12.59 19.49
CA LEU A 344 4.88 -12.77 19.10
C LEU A 344 5.83 -11.87 19.91
N ILE A 345 5.45 -10.60 20.10
CA ILE A 345 6.27 -9.60 20.81
C ILE A 345 6.34 -9.87 22.31
N TYR A 346 5.24 -10.33 22.92
CA TYR A 346 5.15 -10.50 24.36
C TYR A 346 6.25 -11.43 24.89
N ARG A 347 7.10 -10.90 25.77
CA ARG A 347 8.25 -11.62 26.38
C ARG A 347 9.19 -12.29 25.36
N SER A 348 9.30 -11.76 24.14
CA SER A 348 10.20 -12.31 23.10
C SER A 348 11.65 -11.86 23.28
N GLY A 349 11.89 -10.80 24.05
CA GLY A 349 13.20 -10.15 24.12
C GLY A 349 13.56 -9.38 22.83
N ILE A 350 12.55 -9.01 22.02
CA ILE A 350 12.74 -8.24 20.78
C ILE A 350 13.61 -7.00 21.01
N ARG A 351 14.59 -6.79 20.14
CA ARG A 351 15.40 -5.58 20.15
C ARG A 351 14.76 -4.55 19.22
N TRP A 352 14.33 -3.43 19.78
CA TRP A 352 13.68 -2.34 19.07
C TRP A 352 14.70 -1.54 18.26
N THR A 353 15.07 -2.07 17.09
CA THR A 353 15.83 -1.35 16.04
C THR A 353 14.86 -0.75 15.03
N ALA A 354 15.37 -0.03 14.02
CA ALA A 354 14.53 0.66 13.03
C ALA A 354 13.49 -0.25 12.37
N ALA A 355 13.85 -1.47 11.95
CA ALA A 355 12.93 -2.38 11.28
C ALA A 355 11.71 -2.77 12.16
N PRO A 356 11.87 -3.39 13.34
CA PRO A 356 10.72 -3.75 14.18
C PRO A 356 9.96 -2.52 14.71
N MET A 357 10.62 -1.36 14.90
CA MET A 357 9.93 -0.11 15.25
C MET A 357 9.00 0.35 14.12
N LEU A 358 9.46 0.33 12.87
CA LEU A 358 8.65 0.68 11.70
C LEU A 358 7.49 -0.31 11.50
N LEU A 359 7.72 -1.61 11.67
CA LEU A 359 6.65 -2.61 11.60
C LEU A 359 5.60 -2.39 12.70
N ALA A 360 6.02 -2.08 13.92
CA ALA A 360 5.11 -1.77 15.02
C ALA A 360 4.34 -0.47 14.78
N LEU A 361 5.02 0.60 14.31
CA LEU A 361 4.37 1.85 13.91
C LEU A 361 3.34 1.60 12.81
N GLY A 362 3.70 0.75 11.82
CA GLY A 362 2.81 0.35 10.74
C GLY A 362 1.54 -0.33 11.24
N ILE A 363 1.64 -1.22 12.24
CA ILE A 363 0.47 -1.86 12.86
C ILE A 363 -0.43 -0.80 13.49
N TRP A 364 0.12 0.15 14.25
CA TRP A 364 -0.67 1.21 14.86
C TRP A 364 -1.29 2.16 13.83
N GLY A 365 -0.54 2.54 12.78
CA GLY A 365 -1.07 3.33 11.68
C GLY A 365 -2.23 2.63 10.98
N TRP A 366 -2.12 1.31 10.79
CA TRP A 366 -3.18 0.50 10.21
C TRP A 366 -4.43 0.42 11.10
N VAL A 367 -4.22 0.24 12.41
CA VAL A 367 -5.28 0.23 13.43
C VAL A 367 -6.06 1.54 13.46
N PHE A 368 -5.39 2.66 13.63
CA PHE A 368 -6.04 3.96 13.70
C PHE A 368 -6.64 4.38 12.36
N GLY A 369 -6.02 4.00 11.24
CA GLY A 369 -6.60 4.16 9.92
C GLY A 369 -7.91 3.38 9.78
N GLY A 370 -7.97 2.14 10.31
CA GLY A 370 -9.16 1.31 10.34
C GLY A 370 -10.31 1.92 11.15
N LEU A 371 -10.01 2.47 12.32
CA LEU A 371 -11.01 3.20 13.10
C LEU A 371 -11.55 4.42 12.34
N GLY A 372 -10.67 5.17 11.66
CA GLY A 372 -11.08 6.27 10.79
C GLY A 372 -11.97 5.81 9.63
N ALA A 373 -11.65 4.66 9.01
CA ALA A 373 -12.43 4.08 7.92
C ALA A 373 -13.83 3.65 8.38
N VAL A 374 -13.96 3.07 9.59
CA VAL A 374 -15.27 2.71 10.16
C VAL A 374 -16.15 3.95 10.34
N LEU A 375 -15.58 5.06 10.83
CA LEU A 375 -16.29 6.32 10.94
C LEU A 375 -16.70 6.87 9.57
N ASP A 376 -15.78 6.85 8.60
CA ASP A 376 -16.08 7.29 7.23
C ASP A 376 -17.11 6.40 6.52
N ALA A 377 -17.20 5.12 6.88
CA ALA A 377 -18.17 4.18 6.33
C ALA A 377 -19.53 4.22 7.04
N THR A 378 -19.63 4.86 8.21
CA THR A 378 -20.90 5.05 8.92
C THR A 378 -21.73 6.11 8.22
N ILE A 379 -22.92 5.74 7.72
CA ILE A 379 -23.75 6.59 6.85
C ILE A 379 -23.96 8.02 7.42
N PRO A 380 -24.42 8.23 8.66
CA PRO A 380 -24.59 9.58 9.21
C PRO A 380 -23.29 10.38 9.31
N ALA A 381 -22.19 9.73 9.69
CA ALA A 381 -20.88 10.37 9.77
C ALA A 381 -20.35 10.74 8.37
N ASN A 382 -20.52 9.84 7.39
CA ASN A 382 -20.11 10.06 6.01
C ASN A 382 -20.80 11.28 5.40
N GLN A 383 -22.09 11.49 5.64
CA GLN A 383 -22.84 12.66 5.13
C GLN A 383 -22.20 13.99 5.56
N VAL A 384 -21.60 14.05 6.74
CA VAL A 384 -20.96 15.26 7.27
C VAL A 384 -19.48 15.33 6.89
N LEU A 385 -18.75 14.21 6.95
CA LEU A 385 -17.29 14.18 6.87
C LEU A 385 -16.75 13.96 5.45
N HIS A 386 -17.53 13.38 4.53
CA HIS A 386 -17.07 12.88 3.22
C HIS A 386 -16.31 13.92 2.38
N ASN A 387 -16.74 15.17 2.38
CA ASN A 387 -16.12 16.24 1.59
C ASN A 387 -15.15 17.11 2.39
N THR A 388 -14.79 16.70 3.60
CA THR A 388 -13.87 17.44 4.47
C THR A 388 -12.46 16.82 4.47
N MET A 389 -11.53 17.51 5.15
CA MET A 389 -10.15 17.03 5.36
C MET A 389 -10.07 15.79 6.25
N TRP A 390 -11.18 15.32 6.82
CA TRP A 390 -11.26 14.06 7.57
C TRP A 390 -10.91 12.84 6.70
N VAL A 391 -11.42 12.79 5.47
CA VAL A 391 -11.14 11.68 4.53
C VAL A 391 -9.65 11.59 4.17
N PRO A 392 -8.95 12.68 3.80
CA PRO A 392 -7.50 12.64 3.70
C PRO A 392 -6.79 12.23 5.00
N ALA A 393 -7.30 12.61 6.18
CA ALA A 393 -6.71 12.23 7.46
C ALA A 393 -6.67 10.72 7.67
N HIS A 394 -7.83 10.05 7.55
CA HIS A 394 -7.91 8.60 7.71
C HIS A 394 -7.04 7.87 6.66
N PHE A 395 -7.07 8.36 5.40
CA PHE A 395 -6.26 7.77 4.33
C PHE A 395 -4.75 7.90 4.59
N HIS A 396 -4.28 9.08 5.03
CA HIS A 396 -2.87 9.26 5.39
C HIS A 396 -2.47 8.43 6.62
N THR A 397 -3.40 8.16 7.55
CA THR A 397 -3.12 7.27 8.68
C THR A 397 -2.81 5.86 8.18
N TYR A 398 -3.62 5.31 7.30
CA TYR A 398 -3.39 4.01 6.69
C TYR A 398 -2.12 3.96 5.84
N TYR A 399 -1.90 5.00 5.02
CA TYR A 399 -0.79 5.01 4.07
C TYR A 399 0.50 5.42 4.75
N LEU A 400 0.56 6.62 5.31
CA LEU A 400 1.80 7.20 5.82
C LEU A 400 2.32 6.43 7.02
N LEU A 401 1.48 6.24 8.05
CA LEU A 401 1.90 5.51 9.25
C LEU A 401 1.72 3.98 9.13
N GLY A 402 0.90 3.50 8.21
CA GLY A 402 0.67 2.07 7.96
C GLY A 402 1.57 1.51 6.86
N ALA A 403 1.08 1.48 5.62
CA ALA A 403 1.71 0.79 4.49
C ALA A 403 3.14 1.26 4.19
N VAL A 404 3.42 2.56 4.29
CA VAL A 404 4.76 3.14 4.13
C VAL A 404 5.71 2.65 5.21
N ALA A 405 5.28 2.66 6.48
CA ALA A 405 6.09 2.17 7.59
C ALA A 405 6.38 0.66 7.44
N PHE A 406 5.40 -0.14 7.00
CA PHE A 406 5.61 -1.55 6.67
C PHE A 406 6.65 -1.75 5.57
N ALA A 407 6.56 -0.97 4.48
CA ALA A 407 7.49 -1.08 3.37
C ALA A 407 8.93 -0.70 3.77
N TRP A 408 9.13 0.40 4.52
CA TRP A 408 10.44 0.76 5.06
C TRP A 408 10.97 -0.28 6.06
N GLY A 409 10.12 -0.76 6.97
CA GLY A 409 10.50 -1.78 7.94
C GLY A 409 10.92 -3.09 7.27
N TYR A 410 10.19 -3.49 6.21
CA TYR A 410 10.52 -4.67 5.42
C TYR A 410 11.80 -4.49 4.59
N LEU A 411 12.03 -3.31 4.02
CA LEU A 411 13.26 -3.02 3.30
C LEU A 411 14.49 -3.08 4.24
N PHE A 412 14.39 -2.55 5.47
CA PHE A 412 15.45 -2.73 6.48
C PHE A 412 15.68 -4.20 6.81
N TYR A 413 14.63 -4.99 6.91
CA TYR A 413 14.72 -6.43 7.12
C TYR A 413 15.45 -7.11 5.97
N MET A 414 15.05 -6.88 4.72
CA MET A 414 15.71 -7.45 3.54
C MET A 414 17.19 -7.04 3.43
N VAL A 415 17.49 -5.76 3.67
CA VAL A 415 18.88 -5.25 3.63
C VAL A 415 19.72 -5.93 4.69
N HIS A 416 19.19 -6.16 5.89
CA HIS A 416 19.88 -6.90 6.94
C HIS A 416 20.16 -8.35 6.56
N GLU A 417 19.15 -9.08 6.10
CA GLU A 417 19.25 -10.49 5.74
C GLU A 417 20.24 -10.74 4.56
N LEU A 418 20.26 -9.80 3.59
CA LEU A 418 21.10 -9.93 2.38
C LEU A 418 22.53 -9.41 2.57
N SER A 419 22.81 -8.58 3.57
CA SER A 419 24.13 -7.96 3.74
C SER A 419 24.76 -8.14 5.11
N ASP A 420 24.06 -8.76 6.04
CA ASP A 420 24.40 -8.82 7.48
C ASP A 420 24.69 -7.44 8.10
N ARG A 421 24.22 -6.36 7.45
CA ARG A 421 24.39 -4.97 7.93
C ARG A 421 23.17 -4.49 8.66
N ARG A 422 23.28 -4.31 9.97
CA ARG A 422 22.20 -3.78 10.82
C ARG A 422 22.08 -2.28 10.70
N ALA A 423 20.85 -1.75 10.85
CA ALA A 423 20.60 -0.33 10.97
C ALA A 423 21.40 0.29 12.12
N ALA A 424 21.88 1.51 11.96
CA ALA A 424 22.54 2.23 13.04
C ALA A 424 21.58 2.42 14.21
N ARG A 425 22.06 2.40 15.45
CA ARG A 425 21.22 2.68 16.62
C ARG A 425 20.55 4.05 16.53
N ALA A 426 21.26 5.02 16.00
CA ALA A 426 20.74 6.38 15.78
C ALA A 426 19.54 6.43 14.81
N THR A 427 19.38 5.46 13.91
CA THR A 427 18.23 5.38 12.98
C THR A 427 16.90 5.20 13.72
N SER A 428 16.93 4.69 14.95
CA SER A 428 15.73 4.65 15.81
C SER A 428 15.20 6.05 16.13
N ILE A 429 16.06 7.06 16.20
CA ILE A 429 15.63 8.46 16.36
C ILE A 429 14.89 8.93 15.11
N ALA A 430 15.39 8.57 13.94
CA ALA A 430 14.72 8.90 12.67
C ALA A 430 13.32 8.27 12.58
N VAL A 431 13.13 7.06 13.11
CA VAL A 431 11.79 6.42 13.19
C VAL A 431 10.86 7.19 14.13
N TRP A 432 11.36 7.70 15.26
CA TRP A 432 10.58 8.56 16.15
C TRP A 432 10.22 9.90 15.47
N LEU A 433 11.15 10.54 14.76
CA LEU A 433 10.85 11.76 14.00
C LEU A 433 9.79 11.51 12.94
N TYR A 434 9.89 10.39 12.21
CA TYR A 434 8.89 9.96 11.25
C TYR A 434 7.52 9.75 11.90
N GLY A 435 7.45 9.01 13.01
CA GLY A 435 6.20 8.70 13.69
C GLY A 435 5.54 9.95 14.30
N ILE A 436 6.30 10.78 15.02
CA ILE A 436 5.79 12.00 15.66
C ILE A 436 5.37 13.03 14.60
N GLY A 437 6.22 13.26 13.60
CA GLY A 437 5.91 14.18 12.51
C GLY A 437 4.68 13.73 11.72
N GLY A 438 4.59 12.44 11.38
CA GLY A 438 3.45 11.87 10.69
C GLY A 438 2.16 11.95 11.50
N ALA A 439 2.20 11.59 12.78
CA ALA A 439 1.03 11.65 13.67
C ALA A 439 0.53 13.08 13.86
N GLY A 440 1.43 14.05 14.08
CA GLY A 440 1.06 15.46 14.22
C GLY A 440 0.47 16.04 12.94
N PHE A 441 1.06 15.71 11.78
CA PHE A 441 0.51 16.09 10.48
C PHE A 441 -0.90 15.54 10.26
N ILE A 442 -1.13 14.25 10.51
CA ILE A 442 -2.43 13.59 10.37
C ILE A 442 -3.45 14.16 11.36
N LEU A 443 -3.04 14.43 12.60
CA LEU A 443 -3.91 15.06 13.59
C LEU A 443 -4.46 16.39 13.09
N MET A 444 -3.63 17.20 12.42
CA MET A 444 -4.10 18.47 11.86
C MET A 444 -5.08 18.30 10.70
N PHE A 445 -5.00 17.19 9.94
CA PHE A 445 -6.03 16.84 8.98
C PHE A 445 -7.35 16.46 9.67
N PHE A 446 -7.33 15.65 10.73
CA PHE A 446 -8.53 15.32 11.50
C PHE A 446 -9.17 16.56 12.12
N VAL A 447 -8.37 17.41 12.78
CA VAL A 447 -8.85 18.66 13.38
C VAL A 447 -9.47 19.57 12.33
N SER A 448 -8.82 19.75 11.17
CA SER A 448 -9.39 20.57 10.10
C SER A 448 -10.65 19.95 9.50
N GLY A 449 -10.70 18.64 9.33
CA GLY A 449 -11.89 17.93 8.86
C GLY A 449 -13.08 18.06 9.81
N ALA A 450 -12.85 17.91 11.12
CA ALA A 450 -13.86 18.13 12.16
C ALA A 450 -14.37 19.58 12.21
N ASN A 451 -13.58 20.54 11.74
CA ASN A 451 -13.95 21.94 11.58
C ASN A 451 -14.45 22.26 10.15
N SER A 452 -14.93 21.26 9.43
CA SER A 452 -15.56 21.40 8.11
C SER A 452 -14.67 22.04 7.03
N VAL A 453 -13.34 21.96 7.16
CA VAL A 453 -12.42 22.39 6.10
C VAL A 453 -12.58 21.44 4.91
N PRO A 454 -12.95 21.96 3.72
CA PRO A 454 -13.22 21.11 2.57
C PRO A 454 -11.92 20.50 2.00
N ARG A 455 -11.98 19.25 1.56
CA ARG A 455 -10.89 18.62 0.80
C ARG A 455 -10.90 19.11 -0.64
N ARG A 456 -9.75 19.01 -1.31
CA ARG A 456 -9.56 19.31 -2.75
C ARG A 456 -9.72 20.78 -3.13
N TYR A 457 -9.71 21.71 -2.18
CA TYR A 457 -9.72 23.14 -2.46
C TYR A 457 -8.28 23.66 -2.57
N ALA A 458 -7.98 24.31 -3.69
CA ALA A 458 -6.70 24.99 -3.89
C ALA A 458 -6.56 26.19 -2.95
N VAL A 459 -7.59 27.04 -2.91
CA VAL A 459 -7.58 28.26 -2.11
C VAL A 459 -8.29 28.01 -0.79
N HIS A 460 -7.59 28.16 0.32
CA HIS A 460 -8.14 28.11 1.65
C HIS A 460 -8.50 29.53 2.16
N LEU A 461 -9.68 29.65 2.74
CA LEU A 461 -10.08 30.87 3.47
C LEU A 461 -9.12 31.11 4.65
N ALA A 462 -8.96 32.35 5.07
CA ALA A 462 -8.03 32.73 6.16
C ALA A 462 -8.26 31.89 7.44
N GLN A 463 -9.50 31.59 7.78
CA GLN A 463 -9.87 30.74 8.93
C GLN A 463 -9.47 29.28 8.77
N TRP A 464 -9.23 28.78 7.55
CA TRP A 464 -8.81 27.40 7.29
C TRP A 464 -7.30 27.27 7.19
N GLN A 465 -6.59 28.36 6.82
CA GLN A 465 -5.13 28.36 6.65
C GLN A 465 -4.37 27.99 7.91
N ILE A 466 -4.92 28.31 9.09
CA ILE A 466 -4.27 28.05 10.38
C ILE A 466 -3.98 26.55 10.57
N TYR A 467 -4.87 25.64 10.15
CA TYR A 467 -4.68 24.21 10.28
C TYR A 467 -3.53 23.72 9.40
N ALA A 468 -3.44 24.24 8.17
CA ALA A 468 -2.33 23.93 7.27
C ALA A 468 -1.00 24.46 7.80
N ARG A 469 -0.97 25.70 8.34
CA ARG A 469 0.22 26.30 8.94
C ARG A 469 0.74 25.50 10.13
N ILE A 470 -0.14 25.07 11.03
CA ILE A 470 0.24 24.22 12.18
C ILE A 470 0.71 22.83 11.73
N ALA A 471 0.22 22.30 10.59
CA ALA A 471 0.68 21.03 10.05
C ALA A 471 2.12 21.07 9.51
N ILE A 472 2.60 22.22 8.99
CA ILE A 472 3.92 22.35 8.34
C ILE A 472 5.09 21.95 9.24
N PRO A 473 5.24 22.40 10.49
CA PRO A 473 6.30 21.95 11.37
C PRO A 473 6.35 20.42 11.52
N PHE A 474 5.20 19.76 11.61
CA PHE A 474 5.14 18.30 11.68
C PHE A 474 5.59 17.65 10.38
N VAL A 475 5.23 18.22 9.22
CA VAL A 475 5.72 17.74 7.92
C VAL A 475 7.24 17.89 7.80
N VAL A 476 7.82 18.97 8.32
CA VAL A 476 9.29 19.13 8.34
C VAL A 476 9.94 18.06 9.20
N VAL A 477 9.42 17.80 10.40
CA VAL A 477 9.93 16.74 11.30
C VAL A 477 9.82 15.37 10.63
N LEU A 478 8.68 15.10 9.97
CA LEU A 478 8.46 13.90 9.18
C LEU A 478 9.50 13.76 8.06
N ALA A 479 9.72 14.83 7.28
CA ALA A 479 10.66 14.83 6.16
C ALA A 479 12.11 14.59 6.63
N LEU A 480 12.51 15.15 7.76
CA LEU A 480 13.83 14.90 8.38
C LEU A 480 13.97 13.41 8.78
N GLY A 481 12.92 12.83 9.38
CA GLY A 481 12.90 11.41 9.72
C GLY A 481 13.04 10.51 8.48
N LEU A 482 12.26 10.80 7.43
CA LEU A 482 12.33 10.05 6.16
C LEU A 482 13.66 10.22 5.44
N ALA A 483 14.21 11.42 5.41
CA ALA A 483 15.53 11.68 4.81
C ALA A 483 16.64 10.87 5.52
N TRP A 484 16.61 10.83 6.84
CA TRP A 484 17.58 10.06 7.62
C TRP A 484 17.41 8.54 7.41
N ILE A 485 16.19 8.02 7.45
CA ILE A 485 15.88 6.62 7.13
C ILE A 485 16.41 6.25 5.74
N SER A 486 16.14 7.10 4.74
CA SER A 486 16.59 6.89 3.36
C SER A 486 18.11 6.90 3.22
N TRP A 487 18.78 7.83 3.91
CA TRP A 487 20.23 7.91 3.94
C TRP A 487 20.88 6.66 4.55
N ASP A 488 20.39 6.22 5.71
CA ASP A 488 20.90 5.02 6.39
C ASP A 488 20.74 3.77 5.51
N LEU A 489 19.62 3.62 4.81
CA LEU A 489 19.40 2.53 3.87
C LEU A 489 20.30 2.65 2.62
N ALA A 490 20.43 3.84 2.04
CA ALA A 490 21.25 4.05 0.85
C ALA A 490 22.72 3.63 1.08
N THR A 491 23.27 3.91 2.26
CA THR A 491 24.64 3.51 2.63
C THR A 491 24.88 1.99 2.69
N ARG A 492 23.80 1.20 2.77
CA ARG A 492 23.86 -0.27 2.92
C ARG A 492 23.30 -1.00 1.71
N PHE A 493 22.52 -0.31 0.89
CA PHE A 493 21.82 -0.91 -0.25
C PHE A 493 22.76 -1.64 -1.20
N MET A 494 23.93 -1.06 -1.51
CA MET A 494 24.89 -1.70 -2.42
C MET A 494 25.44 -3.03 -1.88
N ALA A 495 25.57 -3.17 -0.56
CA ALA A 495 25.97 -4.43 0.03
C ALA A 495 24.86 -5.49 -0.07
N ALA A 496 23.61 -5.10 0.18
CA ALA A 496 22.44 -5.97 0.02
C ALA A 496 22.27 -6.39 -1.46
N TRP A 497 22.44 -5.46 -2.38
CA TRP A 497 22.37 -5.73 -3.82
C TRP A 497 23.41 -6.81 -4.24
N ARG A 498 24.67 -6.69 -3.78
CA ARG A 498 25.70 -7.70 -4.01
C ARG A 498 25.38 -9.04 -3.34
N GLY A 499 24.76 -9.01 -2.16
CA GLY A 499 24.30 -10.22 -1.47
C GLY A 499 23.32 -11.06 -2.28
N THR A 500 22.60 -10.46 -3.23
CA THR A 500 21.75 -11.21 -4.18
C THR A 500 22.55 -11.93 -5.29
N GLU A 501 23.86 -11.71 -5.43
CA GLU A 501 24.68 -12.33 -6.48
C GLU A 501 25.08 -13.77 -6.14
N GLY A 502 24.99 -14.15 -4.86
CA GLY A 502 25.41 -15.46 -4.35
C GLY A 502 26.94 -15.64 -4.33
N PRO A 503 27.46 -16.63 -3.62
CA PRO A 503 28.90 -16.83 -3.47
C PRO A 503 29.63 -17.23 -4.77
N ALA A 504 28.93 -17.63 -5.82
CA ALA A 504 29.52 -18.12 -7.08
C ALA A 504 29.90 -17.02 -8.11
N LEU A 505 29.60 -15.75 -7.84
CA LEU A 505 29.98 -14.61 -8.69
C LEU A 505 31.00 -13.66 -7.99
N GLN A 506 31.47 -14.04 -6.80
CA GLN A 506 32.48 -13.29 -6.04
C GLN A 506 33.90 -13.87 -6.17
N SER A 507 34.09 -14.92 -6.99
CA SER A 507 35.41 -15.55 -7.28
C SER A 507 35.96 -15.13 -8.62
#